data_0c719b46d65ab04ab2de63f936f4a026
#
_entry.id   0c719b46d65ab04ab2de63f936f4a026
#
_cell.length_a   1.000
_cell.length_b   1.000
_cell.length_c   1.000
_cell.angle_alpha   90.00
_cell.angle_beta   90.00
_cell.angle_gamma   90.00
#
_symmetry.space_group_name_H-M   'P 1'
#
loop_
_entity.id
_entity.type
_entity.pdbx_description
1 polymer ?
#
loop_
_entity_poly.entity_id
_entity_poly.type
_entity_poly.pdbx_seq_one_letter_code
_entity_poly.pdbx_strand_id
1 'polypeptide(L)'
;EGATKRISGSVRQSTGAVYDSKWSIFCTWCLSKQINPLSVTVQQLADFFLYLFEEKGYSPSTIKGYRSAIARTISLSGGSDFGDNEFLSLLIKNFCLNRPRQRRLVPSWDLGLVLKVLQFSPFEPLHSASFKFLSYKCCFLIALATGRRRSEIHALSISESCLRFAADKSSVTLLTDPSFLAKNQLPDKGSGIITIPALPPTSDNQVLCPVRALLVYLASSAKLRSAGSSRLFIPIKKGISDISAKTISTWICNTVILAYKSASSEVLVKHQVKAHEVRALASSWNIFNSSSMSEIMSAGFWRSDSAFYNHYLRSMPLHCDNLYSLGPLVAAQQVVFPPPSDGDSALR
;
A
#
# COMPACT_ATOMS: atom_id res chain seq x y z
N GLU A 1 36.20 -0.30 10.76
CA GLU A 1 35.52 -0.14 9.41
C GLU A 1 34.54 -1.25 9.10
N GLY A 2 34.84 -2.54 9.28
CA GLY A 2 33.95 -3.66 8.95
C GLY A 2 32.66 -3.71 9.78
N ALA A 3 32.72 -3.49 11.09
CA ALA A 3 31.57 -3.48 11.98
C ALA A 3 30.63 -2.29 11.66
N THR A 4 31.16 -1.10 11.47
CA THR A 4 30.39 0.12 11.15
C THR A 4 29.62 -0.04 9.83
N LYS A 5 30.27 -0.63 8.82
CA LYS A 5 29.64 -0.94 7.52
C LYS A 5 28.52 -1.96 7.65
N ARG A 6 28.68 -2.98 8.52
CA ARG A 6 27.62 -3.96 8.80
C ARG A 6 26.47 -3.38 9.60
N ILE A 7 26.74 -2.51 10.57
CA ILE A 7 25.73 -1.82 11.37
C ILE A 7 24.92 -0.85 10.49
N SER A 8 25.57 -0.10 9.58
CA SER A 8 24.86 0.74 8.61
C SER A 8 23.97 -0.09 7.66
N GLY A 9 24.42 -1.29 7.27
CA GLY A 9 23.64 -2.26 6.49
C GLY A 9 22.48 -2.93 7.24
N SER A 10 22.34 -2.75 8.55
CA SER A 10 21.20 -3.26 9.33
C SER A 10 19.88 -2.55 9.03
N VAL A 11 19.93 -1.41 8.35
CA VAL A 11 18.76 -0.64 7.93
C VAL A 11 18.49 -0.91 6.45
N ARG A 12 17.23 -1.11 6.09
CA ARG A 12 16.85 -1.25 4.68
C ARG A 12 17.34 -0.04 3.87
N GLN A 13 17.83 -0.30 2.67
CA GLN A 13 18.33 0.73 1.75
C GLN A 13 17.37 1.91 1.59
N SER A 14 16.05 1.64 1.47
CA SER A 14 15.03 2.70 1.37
C SER A 14 14.90 3.54 2.64
N THR A 15 15.13 2.96 3.82
CA THR A 15 15.12 3.70 5.09
C THR A 15 16.40 4.50 5.22
N GLY A 16 17.54 3.92 4.83
CA GLY A 16 18.83 4.62 4.78
C GLY A 16 18.74 5.88 3.92
N ALA A 17 18.29 5.76 2.68
CA ALA A 17 18.11 6.91 1.76
C ALA A 17 17.22 8.02 2.33
N VAL A 18 16.15 7.65 3.07
CA VAL A 18 15.30 8.65 3.74
C VAL A 18 16.04 9.31 4.91
N TYR A 19 16.83 8.55 5.66
CA TYR A 19 17.61 9.10 6.77
C TYR A 19 18.72 10.01 6.26
N ASP A 20 19.44 9.62 5.21
CA ASP A 20 20.49 10.43 4.59
C ASP A 20 19.93 11.77 4.08
N SER A 21 18.78 11.74 3.41
CA SER A 21 18.12 12.96 2.97
C SER A 21 17.74 13.89 4.12
N LYS A 22 17.23 13.35 5.22
CA LYS A 22 16.87 14.14 6.42
C LYS A 22 18.10 14.66 7.15
N TRP A 23 19.13 13.85 7.24
CA TRP A 23 20.41 14.24 7.82
C TRP A 23 21.05 15.39 7.03
N SER A 24 21.06 15.33 5.70
CA SER A 24 21.57 16.39 4.85
C SER A 24 20.86 17.73 5.09
N ILE A 25 19.53 17.72 5.22
CA ILE A 25 18.75 18.94 5.53
C ILE A 25 19.10 19.48 6.91
N PHE A 26 19.29 18.59 7.90
CA PHE A 26 19.72 18.99 9.24
C PHE A 26 21.11 19.61 9.24
N CYS A 27 22.08 18.98 8.55
CA CYS A 27 23.43 19.54 8.40
C CYS A 27 23.43 20.92 7.75
N THR A 28 22.59 21.12 6.73
CA THR A 28 22.45 22.44 6.07
C THR A 28 21.94 23.51 7.03
N TRP A 29 20.96 23.16 7.87
CA TRP A 29 20.46 24.06 8.91
C TRP A 29 21.52 24.35 9.98
N CYS A 30 22.21 23.33 10.46
CA CYS A 30 23.30 23.50 11.43
C CYS A 30 24.41 24.42 10.88
N LEU A 31 24.79 24.24 9.62
CA LEU A 31 25.77 25.08 8.95
C LEU A 31 25.35 26.55 8.95
N SER A 32 24.08 26.82 8.64
CA SER A 32 23.52 28.20 8.64
C SER A 32 23.52 28.85 10.04
N LYS A 33 23.55 28.05 11.08
CA LYS A 33 23.60 28.49 12.49
C LYS A 33 24.97 28.36 13.14
N GLN A 34 26.00 27.94 12.38
CA GLN A 34 27.36 27.68 12.86
C GLN A 34 27.40 26.63 13.99
N ILE A 35 26.55 25.61 13.91
CA ILE A 35 26.43 24.52 14.86
C ILE A 35 27.09 23.27 14.27
N ASN A 36 27.85 22.52 15.08
CA ASN A 36 28.35 21.22 14.68
C ASN A 36 27.23 20.17 14.79
N PRO A 37 26.81 19.52 13.69
CA PRO A 37 25.67 18.59 13.68
C PRO A 37 25.87 17.32 14.53
N LEU A 38 27.11 16.97 14.87
CA LEU A 38 27.42 15.79 15.70
C LEU A 38 27.42 16.07 17.20
N SER A 39 27.53 17.36 17.62
CA SER A 39 27.59 17.78 19.01
C SER A 39 26.49 18.77 19.41
N VAL A 40 25.31 18.64 18.78
CA VAL A 40 24.13 19.49 19.07
C VAL A 40 23.60 19.23 20.47
N THR A 41 23.07 20.29 21.08
CA THR A 41 22.34 20.21 22.34
C THR A 41 20.89 19.88 22.12
N VAL A 42 20.17 19.44 23.17
CA VAL A 42 18.72 19.21 23.13
C VAL A 42 17.96 20.47 22.70
N GLN A 43 18.39 21.66 23.18
CA GLN A 43 17.79 22.95 22.84
C GLN A 43 17.96 23.26 21.34
N GLN A 44 19.15 23.10 20.79
CA GLN A 44 19.42 23.33 19.37
C GLN A 44 18.61 22.38 18.48
N LEU A 45 18.42 21.14 18.92
CA LEU A 45 17.58 20.19 18.20
C LEU A 45 16.09 20.55 18.29
N ALA A 46 15.65 21.09 19.43
CA ALA A 46 14.30 21.62 19.58
C ALA A 46 14.06 22.83 18.66
N ASP A 47 15.03 23.75 18.57
CA ASP A 47 14.97 24.91 17.67
C ASP A 47 14.89 24.48 16.20
N PHE A 48 15.62 23.43 15.82
CA PHE A 48 15.49 22.83 14.50
C PHE A 48 14.08 22.26 14.26
N PHE A 49 13.49 21.57 15.23
CA PHE A 49 12.13 21.04 15.09
C PHE A 49 11.07 22.15 15.02
N LEU A 50 11.25 23.24 15.76
CA LEU A 50 10.42 24.44 15.62
C LEU A 50 10.53 25.05 14.23
N TYR A 51 11.75 25.21 13.71
CA TYR A 51 11.98 25.64 12.33
C TYR A 51 11.24 24.77 11.32
N LEU A 52 11.31 23.44 11.46
CA LEU A 52 10.58 22.51 10.58
C LEU A 52 9.07 22.66 10.71
N PHE A 53 8.58 22.91 11.92
CA PHE A 53 7.15 23.03 12.19
C PHE A 53 6.60 24.37 11.73
N GLU A 54 7.21 25.48 12.12
CA GLU A 54 6.70 26.83 11.91
C GLU A 54 7.06 27.36 10.52
N GLU A 55 8.33 27.34 10.13
CA GLU A 55 8.79 27.94 8.88
C GLU A 55 8.62 27.01 7.68
N LYS A 56 8.91 25.70 7.81
CA LYS A 56 8.74 24.72 6.72
C LYS A 56 7.35 24.14 6.63
N GLY A 57 6.48 24.34 7.64
CA GLY A 57 5.12 23.83 7.66
C GLY A 57 5.02 22.30 7.70
N TYR A 58 6.06 21.59 8.13
CA TYR A 58 6.07 20.13 8.12
C TYR A 58 5.10 19.54 9.16
N SER A 59 4.50 18.41 8.80
CA SER A 59 3.61 17.69 9.71
C SER A 59 4.39 17.10 10.89
N PRO A 60 3.76 16.94 12.08
CA PRO A 60 4.40 16.31 13.23
C PRO A 60 4.95 14.90 12.93
N SER A 61 4.28 14.14 12.05
CA SER A 61 4.77 12.82 11.63
C SER A 61 6.06 12.91 10.80
N THR A 62 6.22 13.94 10.01
CA THR A 62 7.47 14.20 9.26
C THR A 62 8.59 14.56 10.22
N ILE A 63 8.32 15.41 11.23
CA ILE A 63 9.29 15.82 12.25
C ILE A 63 9.73 14.64 13.11
N LYS A 64 8.83 13.73 13.50
CA LYS A 64 9.18 12.46 14.13
C LYS A 64 10.19 11.66 13.30
N GLY A 65 10.04 11.66 11.98
CA GLY A 65 10.99 11.01 11.07
C GLY A 65 12.38 11.71 11.05
N TYR A 66 12.43 13.05 11.20
CA TYR A 66 13.69 13.77 11.38
C TYR A 66 14.36 13.40 12.70
N ARG A 67 13.62 13.40 13.81
CA ARG A 67 14.12 12.96 15.11
C ARG A 67 14.75 11.57 15.01
N SER A 68 14.05 10.60 14.44
CA SER A 68 14.57 9.24 14.29
C SER A 68 15.85 9.17 13.46
N ALA A 69 15.94 9.94 12.38
CA ALA A 69 17.14 9.97 11.54
C ALA A 69 18.33 10.60 12.27
N ILE A 70 18.12 11.76 12.91
CA ILE A 70 19.15 12.51 13.61
C ILE A 70 19.67 11.74 14.83
N ALA A 71 18.74 11.27 15.69
CA ALA A 71 19.09 10.52 16.89
C ALA A 71 19.92 9.27 16.53
N ARG A 72 19.51 8.50 15.53
CA ARG A 72 20.26 7.34 15.06
C ARG A 72 21.65 7.72 14.54
N THR A 73 21.77 8.77 13.75
CA THR A 73 23.05 9.16 13.16
C THR A 73 24.02 9.62 14.24
N ILE A 74 23.57 10.44 15.18
CA ILE A 74 24.40 10.93 16.29
C ILE A 74 24.79 9.78 17.22
N SER A 75 23.87 8.90 17.59
CA SER A 75 24.15 7.72 18.43
C SER A 75 25.19 6.79 17.77
N LEU A 76 25.10 6.54 16.47
CA LEU A 76 26.09 5.75 15.74
C LEU A 76 27.46 6.41 15.63
N SER A 77 27.53 7.73 15.79
CA SER A 77 28.79 8.51 15.83
C SER A 77 29.37 8.65 17.25
N GLY A 78 28.77 7.98 18.24
CA GLY A 78 29.22 8.05 19.63
C GLY A 78 28.73 9.29 20.39
N GLY A 79 27.79 10.05 19.85
CA GLY A 79 27.17 11.21 20.48
C GLY A 79 26.01 10.86 21.41
N SER A 80 25.35 11.90 21.93
CA SER A 80 24.19 11.78 22.85
C SER A 80 23.01 11.05 22.23
N ASP A 81 22.31 10.27 23.04
CA ASP A 81 21.07 9.63 22.62
C ASP A 81 19.87 10.59 22.76
N PHE A 82 19.32 11.03 21.64
CA PHE A 82 18.13 11.86 21.56
C PHE A 82 16.85 11.04 21.29
N GLY A 83 16.97 9.71 21.16
CA GLY A 83 15.86 8.82 20.81
C GLY A 83 14.71 8.89 21.80
N ASP A 84 15.02 8.83 23.10
CA ASP A 84 14.02 8.77 24.18
C ASP A 84 13.99 10.07 25.03
N ASN A 85 14.57 11.16 24.53
CA ASN A 85 14.58 12.43 25.25
C ASN A 85 13.16 12.96 25.48
N GLU A 86 12.80 13.19 26.76
CA GLU A 86 11.47 13.59 27.19
C GLU A 86 11.08 14.99 26.67
N PHE A 87 12.00 15.96 26.77
CA PHE A 87 11.75 17.33 26.31
C PHE A 87 11.36 17.38 24.84
N LEU A 88 12.11 16.67 23.97
CA LEU A 88 11.77 16.56 22.54
C LEU A 88 10.46 15.81 22.30
N SER A 89 10.13 14.86 23.16
CA SER A 89 8.87 14.12 23.09
C SER A 89 7.67 15.01 23.41
N LEU A 90 7.78 15.85 24.44
CA LEU A 90 6.78 16.81 24.83
C LEU A 90 6.58 17.90 23.75
N LEU A 91 7.68 18.41 23.18
CA LEU A 91 7.63 19.35 22.07
C LEU A 91 6.85 18.77 20.86
N ILE A 92 7.19 17.57 20.46
CA ILE A 92 6.50 16.90 19.35
C ILE A 92 5.04 16.59 19.71
N LYS A 93 4.72 16.28 20.96
CA LYS A 93 3.35 16.12 21.43
C LYS A 93 2.55 17.42 21.28
N ASN A 94 3.14 18.55 21.63
CA ASN A 94 2.56 19.88 21.41
C ASN A 94 2.28 20.12 19.92
N PHE A 95 3.22 19.82 19.04
CA PHE A 95 2.99 19.90 17.58
C PHE A 95 1.81 19.03 17.11
N CYS A 96 1.65 17.84 17.69
CA CYS A 96 0.52 16.96 17.36
C CYS A 96 -0.83 17.55 17.82
N LEU A 97 -0.86 18.27 18.94
CA LEU A 97 -2.07 18.97 19.42
C LEU A 97 -2.41 20.18 18.55
N ASN A 98 -1.40 20.95 18.14
CA ASN A 98 -1.59 22.13 17.29
C ASN A 98 -1.94 21.79 15.83
N ARG A 99 -1.43 20.68 15.31
CA ARG A 99 -1.75 20.17 13.97
C ARG A 99 -2.14 18.68 14.04
N PRO A 100 -3.34 18.37 14.52
CA PRO A 100 -3.81 17.00 14.61
C PRO A 100 -3.94 16.38 13.23
N ARG A 101 -3.63 15.09 13.15
CA ARG A 101 -3.77 14.35 11.91
C ARG A 101 -5.26 14.16 11.61
N GLN A 102 -5.71 14.70 10.50
CA GLN A 102 -7.04 14.40 9.99
C GLN A 102 -7.10 12.97 9.45
N ARG A 103 -8.04 12.20 9.94
CA ARG A 103 -8.35 10.87 9.42
C ARG A 103 -9.27 11.03 8.21
N ARG A 104 -8.89 10.43 7.09
CA ARG A 104 -9.78 10.29 5.94
C ARG A 104 -10.51 8.97 6.09
N LEU A 105 -11.71 9.01 6.64
CA LEU A 105 -12.56 7.82 6.78
C LEU A 105 -13.30 7.52 5.48
N VAL A 106 -13.67 8.54 4.73
CA VAL A 106 -14.36 8.39 3.45
C VAL A 106 -13.32 8.18 2.34
N PRO A 107 -13.48 7.17 1.48
CA PRO A 107 -12.67 6.99 0.28
C PRO A 107 -12.75 8.23 -0.63
N SER A 108 -11.67 8.52 -1.36
CA SER A 108 -11.67 9.65 -2.31
C SER A 108 -12.30 9.30 -3.65
N TRP A 109 -12.70 8.04 -3.84
CA TRP A 109 -13.32 7.53 -5.07
C TRP A 109 -14.23 6.33 -4.75
N ASP A 110 -15.21 6.09 -5.60
CA ASP A 110 -16.20 5.03 -5.48
C ASP A 110 -15.68 3.72 -6.10
N LEU A 111 -15.57 2.67 -5.28
CA LEU A 111 -15.16 1.35 -5.72
C LEU A 111 -16.21 0.72 -6.66
N GLY A 112 -17.49 0.87 -6.36
CA GLY A 112 -18.59 0.32 -7.16
C GLY A 112 -18.56 0.85 -8.59
N LEU A 113 -18.35 2.15 -8.77
CA LEU A 113 -18.19 2.77 -10.07
C LEU A 113 -17.00 2.18 -10.83
N VAL A 114 -15.85 2.03 -10.18
CA VAL A 114 -14.65 1.46 -10.82
C VAL A 114 -14.91 0.02 -11.25
N LEU A 115 -15.49 -0.81 -10.38
CA LEU A 115 -15.79 -2.19 -10.69
C LEU A 115 -16.81 -2.31 -11.84
N LYS A 116 -17.82 -1.45 -11.87
CA LYS A 116 -18.79 -1.39 -12.97
C LYS A 116 -18.11 -1.12 -14.31
N VAL A 117 -17.22 -0.13 -14.38
CA VAL A 117 -16.52 0.22 -15.63
C VAL A 117 -15.54 -0.88 -16.06
N LEU A 118 -14.91 -1.59 -15.13
CA LEU A 118 -14.02 -2.70 -15.46
C LEU A 118 -14.74 -3.88 -16.17
N GLN A 119 -16.06 -3.90 -16.21
CA GLN A 119 -16.86 -4.93 -16.90
C GLN A 119 -17.08 -4.63 -18.38
N PHE A 120 -16.70 -3.45 -18.86
CA PHE A 120 -16.95 -3.00 -20.22
C PHE A 120 -15.66 -2.56 -20.92
N SER A 121 -15.79 -2.20 -22.21
CA SER A 121 -14.71 -1.60 -22.98
C SER A 121 -14.16 -0.34 -22.26
N PRO A 122 -12.82 -0.13 -22.22
CA PRO A 122 -11.77 -0.87 -22.95
C PRO A 122 -11.17 -2.06 -22.18
N PHE A 123 -11.74 -2.48 -21.05
CA PHE A 123 -11.22 -3.55 -20.18
C PHE A 123 -11.77 -4.93 -20.53
N GLU A 124 -12.94 -5.00 -21.17
CA GLU A 124 -13.58 -6.21 -21.65
C GLU A 124 -13.97 -6.06 -23.14
N PRO A 125 -14.02 -7.18 -23.88
CA PRO A 125 -13.63 -8.54 -23.47
C PRO A 125 -12.12 -8.68 -23.36
N LEU A 126 -11.62 -9.44 -22.34
CA LEU A 126 -10.20 -9.52 -22.03
C LEU A 126 -9.31 -9.99 -23.20
N HIS A 127 -9.82 -10.89 -24.05
CA HIS A 127 -9.06 -11.44 -25.18
C HIS A 127 -8.77 -10.41 -26.29
N SER A 128 -9.57 -9.37 -26.39
CA SER A 128 -9.42 -8.27 -27.37
C SER A 128 -8.91 -6.97 -26.72
N ALA A 129 -8.88 -6.90 -25.41
CA ALA A 129 -8.33 -5.74 -24.70
C ALA A 129 -6.84 -5.57 -25.01
N SER A 130 -6.42 -4.31 -25.22
CA SER A 130 -4.98 -4.05 -25.38
C SER A 130 -4.20 -4.50 -24.15
N PHE A 131 -2.93 -4.86 -24.33
CA PHE A 131 -2.07 -5.30 -23.21
C PHE A 131 -2.00 -4.26 -22.08
N LYS A 132 -2.15 -2.98 -22.39
CA LYS A 132 -2.24 -1.90 -21.40
C LYS A 132 -3.45 -2.05 -20.50
N PHE A 133 -4.64 -2.18 -21.06
CA PHE A 133 -5.88 -2.28 -20.29
C PHE A 133 -6.00 -3.60 -19.56
N LEU A 134 -5.51 -4.68 -20.17
CA LEU A 134 -5.39 -5.98 -19.52
C LEU A 134 -4.45 -5.90 -18.29
N SER A 135 -3.29 -5.27 -18.43
CA SER A 135 -2.36 -5.08 -17.32
C SER A 135 -2.98 -4.25 -16.19
N TYR A 136 -3.69 -3.16 -16.53
CA TYR A 136 -4.35 -2.30 -15.56
C TYR A 136 -5.43 -3.06 -14.79
N LYS A 137 -6.32 -3.75 -15.49
CA LYS A 137 -7.39 -4.53 -14.88
C LYS A 137 -6.85 -5.65 -14.00
N CYS A 138 -5.93 -6.46 -14.52
CA CYS A 138 -5.33 -7.56 -13.77
C CYS A 138 -4.61 -7.05 -12.51
N CYS A 139 -3.79 -6.01 -12.62
CA CYS A 139 -3.10 -5.41 -11.49
C CYS A 139 -4.07 -4.86 -10.44
N PHE A 140 -5.12 -4.17 -10.85
CA PHE A 140 -6.14 -3.62 -9.96
C PHE A 140 -6.89 -4.73 -9.22
N LEU A 141 -7.37 -5.75 -9.94
CA LEU A 141 -8.10 -6.87 -9.33
C LEU A 141 -7.23 -7.68 -8.35
N ILE A 142 -5.96 -7.94 -8.69
CA ILE A 142 -5.01 -8.58 -7.76
C ILE A 142 -4.76 -7.69 -6.53
N ALA A 143 -4.58 -6.39 -6.72
CA ALA A 143 -4.39 -5.46 -5.60
C ALA A 143 -5.60 -5.42 -4.67
N LEU A 144 -6.82 -5.42 -5.23
CA LEU A 144 -8.06 -5.44 -4.48
C LEU A 144 -8.26 -6.78 -3.77
N ALA A 145 -8.10 -7.90 -4.48
CA ALA A 145 -8.27 -9.24 -3.92
C ALA A 145 -7.30 -9.55 -2.78
N THR A 146 -6.10 -9.00 -2.82
CA THR A 146 -5.04 -9.34 -1.85
C THR A 146 -4.86 -8.30 -0.75
N GLY A 147 -5.28 -7.07 -0.96
CA GLY A 147 -5.01 -5.96 -0.05
C GLY A 147 -3.51 -5.72 0.19
N ARG A 148 -2.61 -6.22 -0.67
CA ARG A 148 -1.15 -6.15 -0.49
C ARG A 148 -0.59 -4.77 -0.83
N ARG A 149 0.61 -4.49 -0.31
CA ARG A 149 1.33 -3.26 -0.64
C ARG A 149 1.83 -3.32 -2.09
N ARG A 150 1.94 -2.15 -2.73
CA ARG A 150 2.48 -2.03 -4.09
C ARG A 150 3.83 -2.73 -4.30
N SER A 151 4.69 -2.73 -3.27
CA SER A 151 6.00 -3.40 -3.32
C SER A 151 5.87 -4.92 -3.27
N GLU A 152 4.88 -5.45 -2.57
CA GLU A 152 4.56 -6.87 -2.51
C GLU A 152 3.95 -7.33 -3.84
N ILE A 153 3.03 -6.55 -4.42
CA ILE A 153 2.46 -6.82 -5.76
C ILE A 153 3.54 -6.77 -6.84
N HIS A 154 4.43 -5.79 -6.77
CA HIS A 154 5.58 -5.69 -7.68
C HIS A 154 6.51 -6.90 -7.57
N ALA A 155 6.68 -7.44 -6.36
CA ALA A 155 7.56 -8.56 -6.09
C ALA A 155 6.95 -9.93 -6.41
N LEU A 156 5.67 -10.01 -6.81
CA LEU A 156 5.06 -11.28 -7.22
C LEU A 156 5.84 -11.90 -8.38
N SER A 157 6.05 -13.21 -8.31
CA SER A 157 6.86 -13.95 -9.28
C SER A 157 6.04 -15.02 -10.00
N ILE A 158 6.42 -15.33 -11.24
CA ILE A 158 5.84 -16.40 -12.05
C ILE A 158 6.69 -17.69 -12.00
N SER A 159 7.77 -17.71 -11.22
CA SER A 159 8.57 -18.93 -11.07
C SER A 159 7.70 -20.07 -10.54
N GLU A 160 8.02 -21.32 -10.87
CA GLU A 160 7.24 -22.50 -10.49
C GLU A 160 7.03 -22.63 -8.98
N SER A 161 7.99 -22.15 -8.17
CA SER A 161 7.88 -22.12 -6.72
C SER A 161 6.96 -21.01 -6.19
N CYS A 162 6.62 -20.02 -7.03
CA CYS A 162 5.89 -18.81 -6.61
C CYS A 162 4.49 -18.68 -7.19
N LEU A 163 4.18 -19.38 -8.28
CA LEU A 163 2.87 -19.32 -8.93
C LEU A 163 2.32 -20.71 -9.16
N ARG A 164 1.15 -20.99 -8.62
CA ARG A 164 0.45 -22.25 -8.84
C ARG A 164 -1.05 -22.03 -8.99
N PHE A 165 -1.62 -22.54 -10.07
CA PHE A 165 -3.07 -22.66 -10.21
C PHE A 165 -3.54 -24.01 -9.69
N ALA A 166 -4.73 -24.07 -9.12
CA ALA A 166 -5.44 -25.33 -8.94
C ALA A 166 -5.69 -25.99 -10.30
N ALA A 167 -5.78 -27.32 -10.33
CA ALA A 167 -5.94 -28.07 -11.59
C ALA A 167 -7.19 -27.65 -12.37
N ASP A 168 -8.27 -27.38 -11.66
CA ASP A 168 -9.57 -26.90 -12.18
C ASP A 168 -9.63 -25.40 -12.39
N LYS A 169 -8.55 -24.66 -12.14
CA LYS A 169 -8.52 -23.18 -12.16
C LYS A 169 -9.41 -22.50 -11.14
N SER A 170 -9.89 -23.20 -10.13
CA SER A 170 -10.72 -22.65 -9.05
C SER A 170 -9.95 -21.69 -8.13
N SER A 171 -8.65 -21.69 -8.16
CA SER A 171 -7.82 -20.77 -7.38
C SER A 171 -6.42 -20.58 -7.97
N VAL A 172 -5.73 -19.55 -7.50
CA VAL A 172 -4.31 -19.33 -7.75
C VAL A 172 -3.59 -19.02 -6.44
N THR A 173 -2.45 -19.65 -6.26
CA THR A 173 -1.51 -19.36 -5.16
C THR A 173 -0.36 -18.53 -5.71
N LEU A 174 -0.08 -17.41 -5.04
CA LEU A 174 0.95 -16.44 -5.40
C LEU A 174 1.92 -16.26 -4.24
N LEU A 175 3.20 -16.18 -4.57
CA LEU A 175 4.26 -15.75 -3.65
C LEU A 175 5.08 -14.63 -4.30
N THR A 176 5.72 -13.84 -3.45
CA THR A 176 6.74 -12.90 -3.90
C THR A 176 8.04 -13.64 -4.20
N ASP A 177 8.89 -13.03 -5.01
CA ASP A 177 10.25 -13.48 -5.22
C ASP A 177 10.94 -13.76 -3.87
N PRO A 178 11.63 -14.90 -3.69
CA PRO A 178 12.28 -15.26 -2.42
C PRO A 178 13.29 -14.23 -1.91
N SER A 179 13.92 -13.47 -2.80
CA SER A 179 14.84 -12.39 -2.43
C SER A 179 14.15 -11.14 -1.90
N PHE A 180 12.82 -11.02 -2.07
CA PHE A 180 12.05 -9.88 -1.63
C PHE A 180 11.70 -9.98 -0.15
N LEU A 181 12.05 -8.96 0.60
CA LEU A 181 11.68 -8.82 2.00
C LEU A 181 10.63 -7.71 2.16
N ALA A 182 9.40 -8.08 2.50
CA ALA A 182 8.33 -7.10 2.70
C ALA A 182 8.59 -6.23 3.93
N LYS A 183 8.02 -5.00 3.93
CA LYS A 183 8.13 -4.07 5.07
C LYS A 183 7.62 -4.75 6.35
N ASN A 184 8.39 -4.70 7.41
CA ASN A 184 8.12 -5.30 8.72
C ASN A 184 8.23 -6.84 8.77
N GLN A 185 8.75 -7.49 7.76
CA GLN A 185 9.11 -8.91 7.84
C GLN A 185 10.56 -9.10 8.31
N LEU A 186 10.76 -10.17 9.05
CA LEU A 186 12.08 -10.69 9.36
C LEU A 186 12.51 -11.66 8.26
N PRO A 187 13.81 -11.81 7.98
CA PRO A 187 14.32 -12.68 6.93
C PRO A 187 13.89 -14.15 7.06
N ASP A 188 13.67 -14.60 8.30
CA ASP A 188 13.28 -15.98 8.66
C ASP A 188 11.80 -16.30 8.43
N LYS A 189 10.94 -15.30 8.23
CA LYS A 189 9.48 -15.50 8.13
C LYS A 189 8.89 -15.43 6.72
N GLY A 190 9.69 -15.13 5.71
CA GLY A 190 9.24 -15.04 4.32
C GLY A 190 8.03 -14.13 4.07
N SER A 191 7.62 -14.02 2.83
CA SER A 191 6.33 -13.42 2.45
C SER A 191 5.26 -14.50 2.53
N GLY A 192 4.22 -14.29 3.32
CA GLY A 192 3.14 -15.28 3.43
C GLY A 192 2.50 -15.61 2.07
N ILE A 193 1.96 -16.81 2.01
CA ILE A 193 1.24 -17.33 0.84
C ILE A 193 -0.01 -16.48 0.58
N ILE A 194 -0.28 -16.20 -0.68
CA ILE A 194 -1.47 -15.49 -1.15
C ILE A 194 -2.30 -16.48 -1.98
N THR A 195 -3.45 -16.89 -1.50
CA THR A 195 -4.37 -17.71 -2.28
C THR A 195 -5.57 -16.88 -2.68
N ILE A 196 -5.87 -16.83 -3.97
CA ILE A 196 -7.00 -16.10 -4.54
C ILE A 196 -7.94 -17.13 -5.16
N PRO A 197 -9.17 -17.31 -4.65
CA PRO A 197 -10.17 -18.14 -5.28
C PRO A 197 -10.72 -17.46 -6.55
N ALA A 198 -11.08 -18.27 -7.54
CA ALA A 198 -11.81 -17.80 -8.70
C ALA A 198 -13.27 -17.50 -8.33
N LEU A 199 -13.86 -16.52 -8.98
CA LEU A 199 -15.30 -16.33 -8.89
C LEU A 199 -16.02 -17.49 -9.65
N PRO A 200 -17.17 -17.96 -9.14
CA PRO A 200 -17.91 -19.03 -9.80
C PRO A 200 -18.24 -18.68 -11.25
N PRO A 201 -18.20 -19.66 -12.18
CA PRO A 201 -18.51 -19.42 -13.59
C PRO A 201 -19.92 -18.88 -13.84
N THR A 202 -20.85 -19.20 -12.93
CA THR A 202 -22.26 -18.78 -12.96
C THR A 202 -22.49 -17.40 -12.33
N SER A 203 -21.46 -16.79 -11.78
CA SER A 203 -21.56 -15.46 -11.16
C SER A 203 -21.64 -14.38 -12.24
N ASP A 204 -22.60 -13.46 -12.11
CA ASP A 204 -22.70 -12.25 -12.93
C ASP A 204 -21.41 -11.41 -12.89
N ASN A 205 -20.64 -11.58 -11.83
CA ASN A 205 -19.39 -10.88 -11.61
C ASN A 205 -18.14 -11.62 -12.13
N GLN A 206 -18.30 -12.71 -12.84
CA GLN A 206 -17.18 -13.51 -13.35
C GLN A 206 -16.19 -12.67 -14.20
N VAL A 207 -16.69 -11.66 -14.89
CA VAL A 207 -15.84 -10.71 -15.64
C VAL A 207 -14.86 -9.95 -14.76
N LEU A 208 -15.10 -9.88 -13.45
CA LEU A 208 -14.22 -9.29 -12.43
C LEU A 208 -13.34 -10.32 -11.72
N CYS A 209 -13.38 -11.58 -12.15
CA CYS A 209 -12.57 -12.62 -11.52
C CYS A 209 -11.06 -12.35 -11.69
N PRO A 210 -10.31 -12.20 -10.59
CA PRO A 210 -8.87 -11.94 -10.64
C PRO A 210 -8.09 -13.13 -11.23
N VAL A 211 -8.56 -14.37 -10.99
CA VAL A 211 -7.92 -15.58 -11.53
C VAL A 211 -8.07 -15.65 -13.05
N ARG A 212 -9.28 -15.36 -13.57
CA ARG A 212 -9.54 -15.25 -15.00
C ARG A 212 -8.66 -14.17 -15.65
N ALA A 213 -8.61 -12.99 -15.05
CA ALA A 213 -7.80 -11.89 -15.55
C ALA A 213 -6.31 -12.23 -15.56
N LEU A 214 -5.82 -12.93 -14.53
CA LEU A 214 -4.45 -13.37 -14.43
C LEU A 214 -4.09 -14.42 -15.49
N LEU A 215 -4.94 -15.41 -15.75
CA LEU A 215 -4.74 -16.39 -16.79
C LEU A 215 -4.57 -15.73 -18.17
N VAL A 216 -5.46 -14.83 -18.54
CA VAL A 216 -5.39 -14.10 -19.82
C VAL A 216 -4.14 -13.22 -19.86
N TYR A 217 -3.81 -12.55 -18.74
CA TYR A 217 -2.60 -11.74 -18.66
C TYR A 217 -1.33 -12.56 -18.86
N LEU A 218 -1.21 -13.73 -18.23
CA LEU A 218 -0.05 -14.60 -18.38
C LEU A 218 0.09 -15.09 -19.82
N ALA A 219 -0.98 -15.52 -20.44
CA ALA A 219 -1.00 -15.95 -21.85
C ALA A 219 -0.56 -14.80 -22.79
N SER A 220 -1.11 -13.61 -22.61
CA SER A 220 -0.81 -12.43 -23.43
C SER A 220 0.61 -11.90 -23.19
N SER A 221 1.14 -12.04 -21.98
CA SER A 221 2.48 -11.57 -21.65
C SER A 221 3.59 -12.54 -22.01
N ALA A 222 3.30 -13.81 -22.27
CA ALA A 222 4.31 -14.85 -22.48
C ALA A 222 5.35 -14.51 -23.55
N LYS A 223 4.89 -13.97 -24.69
CA LYS A 223 5.78 -13.56 -25.81
C LYS A 223 6.45 -12.20 -25.61
N LEU A 224 6.03 -11.44 -24.61
CA LEU A 224 6.53 -10.09 -24.33
C LEU A 224 7.57 -10.07 -23.21
N ARG A 225 7.77 -11.21 -22.53
CA ARG A 225 8.69 -11.31 -21.41
C ARG A 225 10.14 -11.35 -21.89
N SER A 226 10.98 -10.59 -21.22
CA SER A 226 12.43 -10.69 -21.40
C SER A 226 12.94 -12.01 -20.84
N ALA A 227 13.95 -12.59 -21.47
CA ALA A 227 14.60 -13.80 -20.98
C ALA A 227 15.08 -13.60 -19.54
N GLY A 228 14.76 -14.56 -18.65
CA GLY A 228 15.14 -14.52 -17.23
C GLY A 228 14.25 -13.66 -16.33
N SER A 229 13.26 -12.94 -16.86
CA SER A 229 12.32 -12.17 -16.04
C SER A 229 11.30 -13.07 -15.34
N SER A 230 11.40 -13.18 -14.02
CA SER A 230 10.45 -13.93 -13.18
C SER A 230 9.31 -13.07 -12.63
N ARG A 231 9.30 -11.76 -12.86
CA ARG A 231 8.26 -10.86 -12.36
C ARG A 231 6.88 -11.19 -12.91
N LEU A 232 5.85 -11.16 -12.07
CA LEU A 232 4.48 -11.36 -12.53
C LEU A 232 4.09 -10.27 -13.53
N PHE A 233 4.23 -9.02 -13.16
CA PHE A 233 3.91 -7.87 -14.01
C PHE A 233 5.14 -7.38 -14.78
N ILE A 234 4.97 -7.16 -16.08
CA ILE A 234 6.03 -6.73 -17.01
C ILE A 234 5.72 -5.36 -17.61
N PRO A 235 6.72 -4.66 -18.15
CA PRO A 235 6.51 -3.37 -18.79
C PRO A 235 5.48 -3.41 -19.94
N ILE A 236 4.63 -2.38 -20.01
CA ILE A 236 3.69 -2.19 -21.13
C ILE A 236 4.41 -1.55 -22.32
N LYS A 237 5.40 -0.72 -22.06
CA LYS A 237 6.18 -0.04 -23.09
C LYS A 237 7.37 -0.90 -23.51
N LYS A 238 7.61 -1.01 -24.82
CA LYS A 238 8.81 -1.64 -25.39
C LYS A 238 10.08 -0.88 -24.96
N GLY A 239 11.18 -1.60 -24.81
CA GLY A 239 12.48 -1.01 -24.46
C GLY A 239 12.71 -0.78 -22.96
N ILE A 240 11.76 -1.12 -22.12
CA ILE A 240 11.91 -1.11 -20.66
C ILE A 240 12.12 -2.55 -20.19
N SER A 241 13.20 -2.78 -19.46
CA SER A 241 13.56 -4.15 -18.99
C SER A 241 12.71 -4.61 -17.79
N ASP A 242 12.36 -3.71 -16.87
CA ASP A 242 11.56 -4.02 -15.68
C ASP A 242 10.72 -2.82 -15.24
N ILE A 243 9.68 -3.08 -14.46
CA ILE A 243 8.86 -2.04 -13.85
C ILE A 243 9.29 -1.78 -12.41
N SER A 244 8.91 -0.64 -11.87
CA SER A 244 9.11 -0.32 -10.46
C SER A 244 7.83 -0.50 -9.65
N ALA A 245 7.94 -0.59 -8.33
CA ALA A 245 6.77 -0.55 -7.46
C ALA A 245 5.94 0.75 -7.61
N LYS A 246 6.56 1.84 -8.08
CA LYS A 246 5.85 3.08 -8.43
C LYS A 246 4.97 2.88 -9.67
N THR A 247 5.41 2.09 -10.62
CA THR A 247 4.63 1.74 -11.83
C THR A 247 3.34 1.01 -11.44
N ILE A 248 3.40 0.06 -10.51
CA ILE A 248 2.20 -0.61 -9.96
C ILE A 248 1.21 0.41 -9.39
N SER A 249 1.69 1.37 -8.57
CA SER A 249 0.84 2.46 -8.08
C SER A 249 0.22 3.28 -9.21
N THR A 250 0.99 3.58 -10.24
CA THR A 250 0.53 4.36 -11.39
C THR A 250 -0.55 3.61 -12.17
N TRP A 251 -0.41 2.30 -12.35
CA TRP A 251 -1.44 1.49 -13.03
C TRP A 251 -2.74 1.46 -12.25
N ILE A 252 -2.68 1.25 -10.94
CA ILE A 252 -3.86 1.29 -10.06
C ILE A 252 -4.56 2.65 -10.13
N CYS A 253 -3.80 3.75 -10.00
CA CYS A 253 -4.37 5.10 -10.11
C CYS A 253 -4.98 5.37 -11.47
N ASN A 254 -4.31 4.96 -12.55
CA ASN A 254 -4.81 5.14 -13.90
C ASN A 254 -6.08 4.33 -14.17
N THR A 255 -6.21 3.14 -13.58
CA THR A 255 -7.45 2.34 -13.66
C THR A 255 -8.63 3.14 -13.09
N VAL A 256 -8.47 3.71 -11.90
CA VAL A 256 -9.51 4.54 -11.26
C VAL A 256 -9.82 5.78 -12.12
N ILE A 257 -8.79 6.50 -12.58
CA ILE A 257 -8.98 7.71 -13.39
C ILE A 257 -9.69 7.40 -14.71
N LEU A 258 -9.34 6.30 -15.36
CA LEU A 258 -9.99 5.85 -16.59
C LEU A 258 -11.45 5.48 -16.35
N ALA A 259 -11.75 4.80 -15.24
CA ALA A 259 -13.12 4.45 -14.88
C ALA A 259 -14.00 5.69 -14.74
N TYR A 260 -13.52 6.71 -14.06
CA TYR A 260 -14.27 7.97 -13.93
C TYR A 260 -14.45 8.69 -15.27
N LYS A 261 -13.42 8.72 -16.11
CA LYS A 261 -13.54 9.29 -17.46
C LYS A 261 -14.54 8.55 -18.34
N SER A 262 -14.57 7.21 -18.26
CA SER A 262 -15.49 6.38 -19.05
C SER A 262 -16.93 6.48 -18.57
N ALA A 263 -17.14 6.74 -17.27
CA ALA A 263 -18.48 6.86 -16.69
C ALA A 263 -19.12 8.24 -16.92
N SER A 264 -18.44 9.18 -17.55
CA SER A 264 -18.89 10.58 -17.71
C SER A 264 -19.30 11.27 -16.39
N SER A 265 -18.85 10.72 -15.26
CA SER A 265 -19.08 11.27 -13.94
C SER A 265 -17.98 12.26 -13.58
N GLU A 266 -18.09 12.91 -12.42
CA GLU A 266 -17.16 13.93 -11.95
C GLU A 266 -15.70 13.64 -12.30
N VAL A 267 -15.01 14.61 -12.86
CA VAL A 267 -13.59 14.48 -13.21
C VAL A 267 -12.78 14.34 -11.93
N LEU A 268 -12.41 13.11 -11.60
CA LEU A 268 -11.55 12.86 -10.47
C LEU A 268 -10.17 13.44 -10.73
N VAL A 269 -9.76 14.40 -9.93
CA VAL A 269 -8.47 15.05 -10.07
C VAL A 269 -7.36 14.03 -9.76
N LYS A 270 -6.41 13.87 -10.67
CA LYS A 270 -5.37 12.84 -10.63
C LYS A 270 -4.62 12.75 -9.29
N HIS A 271 -4.39 13.88 -8.63
CA HIS A 271 -3.68 13.91 -7.34
C HIS A 271 -4.53 13.44 -6.14
N GLN A 272 -5.85 13.30 -6.31
CA GLN A 272 -6.74 12.76 -5.27
C GLN A 272 -6.72 11.23 -5.23
N VAL A 273 -6.35 10.58 -6.35
CA VAL A 273 -6.28 9.11 -6.42
C VAL A 273 -4.97 8.60 -5.84
N LYS A 274 -5.08 7.75 -4.83
CA LYS A 274 -3.92 7.10 -4.18
C LYS A 274 -4.07 5.59 -4.26
N ALA A 275 -3.12 4.92 -4.92
CA ALA A 275 -3.10 3.46 -5.04
C ALA A 275 -3.20 2.73 -3.68
N HIS A 276 -2.68 3.35 -2.61
CA HIS A 276 -2.74 2.79 -1.26
C HIS A 276 -4.16 2.68 -0.71
N GLU A 277 -5.09 3.43 -1.26
CA GLU A 277 -6.49 3.41 -0.87
C GLU A 277 -7.20 2.11 -1.27
N VAL A 278 -6.78 1.47 -2.38
CA VAL A 278 -7.26 0.13 -2.75
C VAL A 278 -7.01 -0.88 -1.62
N ARG A 279 -5.82 -0.83 -1.00
CA ARG A 279 -5.51 -1.67 0.16
C ARG A 279 -6.41 -1.34 1.36
N ALA A 280 -6.67 -0.07 1.60
CA ALA A 280 -7.55 0.36 2.69
C ALA A 280 -8.99 -0.11 2.44
N LEU A 281 -9.50 0.02 1.21
CA LEU A 281 -10.81 -0.45 0.82
C LEU A 281 -10.94 -1.96 0.95
N ALA A 282 -10.02 -2.73 0.37
CA ALA A 282 -9.99 -4.18 0.47
C ALA A 282 -10.04 -4.68 1.92
N SER A 283 -9.29 -4.03 2.80
CA SER A 283 -9.21 -4.42 4.20
C SER A 283 -10.43 -4.00 5.02
N SER A 284 -10.99 -2.83 4.73
CA SER A 284 -12.24 -2.37 5.38
C SER A 284 -13.41 -3.23 4.97
N TRP A 285 -13.46 -3.62 3.71
CA TRP A 285 -14.46 -4.52 3.18
C TRP A 285 -14.54 -5.84 3.95
N ASN A 286 -13.40 -6.42 4.28
CA ASN A 286 -13.34 -7.65 5.07
C ASN A 286 -13.96 -7.52 6.46
N ILE A 287 -13.75 -6.39 7.14
CA ILE A 287 -14.39 -6.15 8.43
C ILE A 287 -15.90 -6.14 8.28
N PHE A 288 -16.41 -5.44 7.29
CA PHE A 288 -17.85 -5.36 7.05
C PHE A 288 -18.48 -6.69 6.62
N ASN A 289 -17.66 -7.61 6.11
CA ASN A 289 -18.09 -8.97 5.72
C ASN A 289 -17.81 -10.02 6.80
N SER A 290 -17.77 -9.64 8.07
CA SER A 290 -17.67 -10.53 9.23
C SER A 290 -16.39 -11.35 9.34
N SER A 291 -15.30 -10.97 8.61
CA SER A 291 -13.99 -11.56 8.86
C SER A 291 -13.47 -11.16 10.23
N SER A 292 -12.87 -12.09 10.94
CA SER A 292 -12.26 -11.80 12.23
C SER A 292 -11.07 -10.85 12.08
N MET A 293 -10.80 -10.05 13.11
CA MET A 293 -9.64 -9.17 13.12
C MET A 293 -8.33 -9.93 12.91
N SER A 294 -8.21 -11.13 13.45
CA SER A 294 -7.03 -11.98 13.28
C SER A 294 -6.80 -12.40 11.82
N GLU A 295 -7.85 -12.73 11.10
CA GLU A 295 -7.78 -13.05 9.66
C GLU A 295 -7.36 -11.84 8.84
N ILE A 296 -7.93 -10.68 9.12
CA ILE A 296 -7.58 -9.43 8.45
C ILE A 296 -6.13 -9.05 8.71
N MET A 297 -5.69 -9.16 9.96
CA MET A 297 -4.32 -8.87 10.37
C MET A 297 -3.33 -9.80 9.68
N SER A 298 -3.65 -11.10 9.64
CA SER A 298 -2.85 -12.11 8.95
C SER A 298 -2.79 -11.85 7.45
N ALA A 299 -3.92 -11.68 6.78
CA ALA A 299 -4.00 -11.46 5.34
C ALA A 299 -3.28 -10.17 4.90
N GLY A 300 -3.39 -9.11 5.67
CA GLY A 300 -2.76 -7.82 5.39
C GLY A 300 -1.33 -7.68 5.90
N PHE A 301 -0.81 -8.65 6.67
CA PHE A 301 0.48 -8.56 7.36
C PHE A 301 0.63 -7.27 8.19
N TRP A 302 -0.38 -6.97 9.02
CA TRP A 302 -0.28 -5.91 10.00
C TRP A 302 0.26 -6.45 11.34
N ARG A 303 1.08 -5.64 12.00
CA ARG A 303 1.64 -5.98 13.31
C ARG A 303 0.73 -5.62 14.49
N SER A 304 -0.17 -4.65 14.28
CA SER A 304 -1.08 -4.21 15.34
C SER A 304 -2.39 -3.72 14.76
N ASP A 305 -3.46 -3.95 15.49
CA ASP A 305 -4.81 -3.50 15.18
C ASP A 305 -4.88 -1.98 15.08
N SER A 306 -4.14 -1.28 15.93
CA SER A 306 -4.05 0.17 15.91
C SER A 306 -3.50 0.72 14.59
N ALA A 307 -2.57 0.00 13.95
CA ALA A 307 -2.07 0.39 12.62
C ALA A 307 -3.16 0.28 11.56
N PHE A 308 -4.01 -0.74 11.64
CA PHE A 308 -5.16 -0.89 10.75
C PHE A 308 -6.20 0.21 10.99
N TYR A 309 -6.70 0.34 12.21
CA TYR A 309 -7.73 1.34 12.57
C TYR A 309 -7.28 2.77 12.26
N ASN A 310 -6.03 3.10 12.55
CA ASN A 310 -5.53 4.46 12.37
C ASN A 310 -5.21 4.83 10.91
N HIS A 311 -4.93 3.87 10.06
CA HIS A 311 -4.39 4.15 8.72
C HIS A 311 -5.22 3.57 7.58
N TYR A 312 -5.95 2.49 7.80
CA TYR A 312 -6.59 1.73 6.73
C TYR A 312 -8.11 1.64 6.83
N LEU A 313 -8.69 1.75 8.03
CA LEU A 313 -10.14 1.70 8.15
C LEU A 313 -10.78 2.83 7.32
N ARG A 314 -11.76 2.45 6.49
CA ARG A 314 -12.58 3.36 5.69
C ARG A 314 -14.06 3.10 5.97
N SER A 315 -14.84 4.16 6.00
CA SER A 315 -16.29 4.05 5.94
C SER A 315 -16.69 3.57 4.55
N MET A 316 -17.48 2.52 4.49
CA MET A 316 -18.02 1.99 3.25
C MET A 316 -19.51 2.35 3.19
N PRO A 317 -20.04 2.83 2.05
CA PRO A 317 -21.46 3.05 1.92
C PRO A 317 -22.21 1.73 2.04
N LEU A 318 -23.23 1.69 2.89
CA LEU A 318 -24.04 0.49 3.15
C LEU A 318 -24.92 0.08 1.96
N HIS A 319 -25.02 0.91 0.94
CA HIS A 319 -25.93 0.72 -0.21
C HIS A 319 -25.26 0.15 -1.46
N CYS A 320 -24.31 -0.73 -1.26
CA CYS A 320 -23.81 -1.46 -2.41
C CYS A 320 -24.59 -2.77 -2.56
N ASP A 321 -25.79 -2.70 -3.03
CA ASP A 321 -26.72 -3.81 -3.11
C ASP A 321 -26.28 -4.99 -4.01
N ASN A 322 -25.17 -4.89 -4.70
CA ASN A 322 -24.62 -5.97 -5.51
C ASN A 322 -23.11 -5.94 -5.49
N LEU A 323 -22.55 -6.20 -4.33
CA LEU A 323 -21.13 -6.17 -4.17
C LEU A 323 -20.46 -7.41 -4.63
N TYR A 324 -19.50 -7.16 -5.44
CA TYR A 324 -18.68 -8.15 -6.09
C TYR A 324 -17.77 -8.84 -5.07
N SER A 325 -17.91 -10.14 -4.90
CA SER A 325 -16.95 -10.94 -4.15
C SER A 325 -15.65 -11.05 -4.93
N LEU A 326 -14.59 -10.44 -4.44
CA LEU A 326 -13.29 -10.43 -5.11
C LEU A 326 -12.18 -10.97 -4.19
N GLY A 327 -11.71 -12.15 -4.51
CA GLY A 327 -10.54 -12.75 -3.89
C GLY A 327 -10.69 -13.19 -2.42
N PRO A 328 -9.64 -13.71 -1.78
CA PRO A 328 -9.71 -14.31 -0.43
C PRO A 328 -10.06 -13.31 0.67
N LEU A 329 -9.87 -12.02 0.41
CA LEU A 329 -10.23 -10.96 1.34
C LEU A 329 -11.66 -10.45 1.11
N VAL A 330 -12.30 -10.82 0.02
CA VAL A 330 -13.61 -10.33 -0.40
C VAL A 330 -14.42 -11.49 -0.98
N ALA A 331 -13.78 -12.65 -1.15
CA ALA A 331 -14.42 -13.78 -1.73
C ALA A 331 -15.35 -14.46 -0.76
N ALA A 332 -16.40 -14.82 -1.31
CA ALA A 332 -17.08 -16.06 -1.00
C ALA A 332 -17.96 -16.11 0.22
N GLN A 333 -18.31 -15.06 0.84
CA GLN A 333 -19.45 -15.14 1.74
C GLN A 333 -20.45 -14.07 1.39
N GLN A 334 -21.72 -14.47 1.36
CA GLN A 334 -22.84 -13.55 1.24
C GLN A 334 -22.61 -12.39 2.21
N VAL A 335 -22.73 -11.18 1.72
CA VAL A 335 -22.65 -9.98 2.55
C VAL A 335 -23.75 -10.09 3.59
N VAL A 336 -23.40 -10.51 4.79
CA VAL A 336 -24.31 -10.49 5.93
C VAL A 336 -24.19 -9.10 6.51
N PHE A 337 -25.16 -8.25 6.24
CA PHE A 337 -25.26 -6.99 6.96
C PHE A 337 -25.52 -7.30 8.42
N PRO A 338 -24.83 -6.67 9.37
CA PRO A 338 -25.24 -6.73 10.75
C PRO A 338 -26.69 -6.21 10.84
N PRO A 339 -27.58 -6.86 11.61
CA PRO A 339 -28.91 -6.36 11.81
C PRO A 339 -28.82 -4.90 12.28
N PRO A 340 -29.76 -4.02 11.85
CA PRO A 340 -29.80 -2.65 12.33
C PRO A 340 -29.76 -2.71 13.87
N SER A 341 -28.84 -1.94 14.46
CA SER A 341 -28.75 -1.85 15.92
C SER A 341 -30.11 -1.35 16.42
N ASP A 342 -30.69 -2.05 17.40
CA ASP A 342 -31.99 -1.74 18.01
C ASP A 342 -32.09 -0.34 18.67
N GLY A 343 -31.19 0.59 18.32
CA GLY A 343 -31.10 1.94 18.85
C GLY A 343 -31.96 2.99 18.16
N ASP A 344 -32.54 2.71 16.98
CA ASP A 344 -33.28 3.73 16.21
C ASP A 344 -34.82 3.71 16.42
N SER A 345 -35.33 2.91 17.36
CA SER A 345 -36.79 2.88 17.69
C SER A 345 -37.22 3.86 18.78
N ALA A 346 -36.35 4.75 19.24
CA ALA A 346 -36.66 5.68 20.36
C ALA A 346 -36.83 7.16 19.94
N LEU A 347 -36.95 7.44 18.64
CA LEU A 347 -37.26 8.79 18.15
C LEU A 347 -38.41 8.74 17.14
N ARG A 348 -39.62 8.55 17.65
CA ARG A 348 -40.87 9.02 17.07
C ARG A 348 -41.67 9.77 18.10
#